data_9767208cffad74443602239e89ea79db
#
_entry.id   9767208cffad74443602239e89ea79db
#
_cell.length_a   1.000
_cell.length_b   1.000
_cell.length_c   1.000
_cell.angle_alpha   90.00
_cell.angle_beta   90.00
_cell.angle_gamma   90.00
#
_symmetry.space_group_name_H-M   'P 1'
#
loop_
_entity.id
_entity.type
_entity.pdbx_description
1 polymer ?
#
loop_
_entity_poly.entity_id
_entity_poly.type
_entity_poly.pdbx_seq_one_letter_code
_entity_poly.pdbx_strand_id
1 'polypeptide(L)'
;MAGLGANAIGVIAARPSKRFLPPEQRPALWEAVANANPACCRVLVVVNPSDNELESLRPKQGHQLLQLHGEETPERCQQLRDELGLPLWKALRIRSAADLKRAEAYSAVVDGLLLDAWSESAHGGTGERLPLQWLHGFEPALPWWLAGGLGPSNAREALEQLAKQGLKPTGLDASSGVESAPGLKDLQLVKALVKAVHG
;
A
#
# COMPACT_ATOMS: atom_id res chain seq x y z
N MET A 1 -1.52 -2.66 15.86
CA MET A 1 -1.81 -1.65 14.82
C MET A 1 -3.30 -1.54 14.57
N ALA A 2 -4.01 -2.62 14.24
CA ALA A 2 -5.46 -2.60 14.02
C ALA A 2 -6.25 -1.97 15.18
N GLY A 3 -5.96 -2.34 16.43
CA GLY A 3 -6.56 -1.73 17.62
C GLY A 3 -6.10 -0.29 17.92
N LEU A 4 -5.16 0.26 17.17
CA LEU A 4 -4.69 1.66 17.27
C LEU A 4 -5.29 2.57 16.20
N GLY A 5 -6.24 2.08 15.39
CA GLY A 5 -6.93 2.86 14.36
C GLY A 5 -6.38 2.73 12.95
N ALA A 6 -5.48 1.78 12.67
CA ALA A 6 -5.10 1.46 11.30
C ALA A 6 -6.30 0.83 10.57
N ASN A 7 -6.65 1.37 9.39
CA ASN A 7 -7.76 0.88 8.57
C ASN A 7 -7.38 -0.33 7.70
N ALA A 8 -6.08 -0.49 7.41
CA ALA A 8 -5.54 -1.62 6.69
C ALA A 8 -4.18 -2.04 7.24
N ILE A 9 -3.85 -3.31 7.15
CA ILE A 9 -2.52 -3.85 7.47
C ILE A 9 -2.01 -4.65 6.28
N GLY A 10 -0.88 -4.18 5.73
CA GLY A 10 -0.18 -4.83 4.63
C GLY A 10 0.86 -5.82 5.12
N VAL A 11 0.86 -7.01 4.53
CA VAL A 11 1.85 -8.07 4.72
C VAL A 11 2.62 -8.28 3.42
N ILE A 12 3.93 -8.18 3.48
CA ILE A 12 4.78 -8.31 2.30
C ILE A 12 5.02 -9.80 1.98
N ALA A 13 4.59 -10.23 0.79
CA ALA A 13 4.78 -11.57 0.28
C ALA A 13 5.93 -11.70 -0.76
N ALA A 14 6.65 -10.62 -1.03
CA ALA A 14 7.78 -10.61 -1.96
C ALA A 14 9.09 -11.04 -1.26
N ARG A 15 9.65 -12.19 -1.66
CA ARG A 15 10.86 -12.81 -1.05
C ARG A 15 12.10 -11.90 -0.95
N PRO A 16 12.41 -11.01 -1.93
CA PRO A 16 13.57 -10.13 -1.83
C PRO A 16 13.42 -9.05 -0.75
N SER A 17 12.22 -8.82 -0.22
CA SER A 17 11.97 -7.82 0.80
C SER A 17 12.49 -8.26 2.18
N LYS A 18 13.17 -7.36 2.89
CA LYS A 18 13.53 -7.54 4.31
C LYS A 18 12.30 -7.67 5.24
N ARG A 19 11.10 -7.39 4.70
CA ARG A 19 9.79 -7.45 5.40
C ARG A 19 8.96 -8.65 4.97
N PHE A 20 9.56 -9.57 4.21
CA PHE A 20 8.87 -10.77 3.75
C PHE A 20 8.34 -11.58 4.93
N LEU A 21 7.04 -11.91 4.90
CA LEU A 21 6.42 -12.84 5.84
C LEU A 21 6.06 -14.14 5.12
N PRO A 22 6.64 -15.28 5.56
CA PRO A 22 6.35 -16.58 4.98
C PRO A 22 4.86 -16.95 5.02
N PRO A 23 4.33 -17.71 4.04
CA PRO A 23 2.92 -18.07 3.98
C PRO A 23 2.39 -18.72 5.26
N GLU A 24 3.17 -19.59 5.88
CA GLU A 24 2.82 -20.33 7.10
C GLU A 24 2.63 -19.44 8.33
N GLN A 25 3.18 -18.23 8.34
CA GLN A 25 3.04 -17.29 9.45
C GLN A 25 1.87 -16.31 9.27
N ARG A 26 1.31 -16.20 8.06
CA ARG A 26 0.25 -15.23 7.73
C ARG A 26 -1.07 -15.52 8.43
N PRO A 27 -1.55 -16.78 8.54
CA PRO A 27 -2.85 -17.05 9.16
C PRO A 27 -2.98 -16.55 10.59
N ALA A 28 -1.96 -16.78 11.43
CA ALA A 28 -1.97 -16.32 12.82
C ALA A 28 -1.98 -14.77 12.90
N LEU A 29 -1.28 -14.09 11.99
CA LEU A 29 -1.32 -12.62 11.92
C LEU A 29 -2.70 -12.12 11.48
N TRP A 30 -3.31 -12.75 10.47
CA TRP A 30 -4.64 -12.38 9.99
C TRP A 30 -5.73 -12.56 11.05
N GLU A 31 -5.65 -13.65 11.82
CA GLU A 31 -6.52 -13.88 12.96
C GLU A 31 -6.34 -12.80 14.04
N ALA A 32 -5.10 -12.47 14.38
CA ALA A 32 -4.81 -11.41 15.36
C ALA A 32 -5.32 -10.04 14.89
N VAL A 33 -5.24 -9.72 13.59
CA VAL A 33 -5.81 -8.48 13.02
C VAL A 33 -7.33 -8.50 13.13
N ALA A 34 -7.99 -9.58 12.75
CA ALA A 34 -9.45 -9.72 12.79
C ALA A 34 -9.99 -9.61 14.24
N ASN A 35 -9.30 -10.22 15.20
CA ASN A 35 -9.67 -10.16 16.61
C ASN A 35 -9.48 -8.75 17.21
N ALA A 36 -8.44 -8.03 16.77
CA ALA A 36 -8.18 -6.67 17.26
C ALA A 36 -9.13 -5.62 16.65
N ASN A 37 -9.47 -5.76 15.38
CA ASN A 37 -10.42 -4.91 14.66
C ASN A 37 -10.93 -5.64 13.40
N PRO A 38 -12.14 -6.20 13.43
CA PRO A 38 -12.71 -6.90 12.27
C PRO A 38 -12.85 -6.04 11.00
N ALA A 39 -12.97 -4.71 11.16
CA ALA A 39 -13.07 -3.76 10.04
C ALA A 39 -11.71 -3.42 9.41
N CYS A 40 -10.59 -3.81 10.04
CA CYS A 40 -9.26 -3.57 9.50
C CYS A 40 -8.99 -4.49 8.30
N CYS A 41 -8.76 -3.90 7.12
CA CYS A 41 -8.51 -4.64 5.89
C CYS A 41 -7.16 -5.37 5.95
N ARG A 42 -7.16 -6.65 5.58
CA ARG A 42 -5.97 -7.51 5.50
C ARG A 42 -5.46 -7.53 4.07
N VAL A 43 -4.35 -6.83 3.84
CA VAL A 43 -3.77 -6.61 2.51
C VAL A 43 -2.54 -7.48 2.32
N LEU A 44 -2.52 -8.32 1.27
CA LEU A 44 -1.33 -9.05 0.87
C LEU A 44 -0.60 -8.28 -0.23
N VAL A 45 0.63 -7.87 0.04
CA VAL A 45 1.47 -7.11 -0.90
C VAL A 45 2.37 -8.07 -1.66
N VAL A 46 2.24 -8.07 -2.98
CA VAL A 46 2.99 -8.93 -3.91
C VAL A 46 3.72 -8.12 -4.97
N VAL A 47 4.73 -8.72 -5.59
CA VAL A 47 5.53 -8.13 -6.65
C VAL A 47 5.65 -9.12 -7.79
N ASN A 48 5.08 -8.80 -8.96
CA ASN A 48 5.10 -9.61 -10.18
C ASN A 48 4.78 -11.09 -9.92
N PRO A 49 3.65 -11.43 -9.29
CA PRO A 49 3.35 -12.80 -8.95
C PRO A 49 3.21 -13.66 -10.21
N SER A 50 3.83 -14.84 -10.18
CA SER A 50 3.73 -15.86 -11.23
C SER A 50 2.48 -16.71 -11.06
N ASP A 51 2.10 -17.45 -12.11
CA ASP A 51 0.96 -18.37 -12.05
C ASP A 51 1.16 -19.49 -11.01
N ASN A 52 2.39 -19.89 -10.76
CA ASN A 52 2.71 -20.89 -9.73
C ASN A 52 2.42 -20.40 -8.30
N GLU A 53 2.29 -19.09 -8.10
CA GLU A 53 2.03 -18.48 -6.80
C GLU A 53 0.53 -18.26 -6.53
N LEU A 54 -0.33 -18.40 -7.54
CA LEU A 54 -1.77 -18.08 -7.46
C LEU A 54 -2.49 -18.77 -6.30
N GLU A 55 -2.13 -20.02 -5.98
CA GLU A 55 -2.74 -20.74 -4.87
C GLU A 55 -2.49 -20.06 -3.52
N SER A 56 -1.30 -19.44 -3.34
CA SER A 56 -0.93 -18.69 -2.14
C SER A 56 -1.59 -17.31 -2.05
N LEU A 57 -2.20 -16.86 -3.16
CA LEU A 57 -2.88 -15.56 -3.28
C LEU A 57 -4.40 -15.67 -3.16
N ARG A 58 -4.96 -16.87 -3.02
CA ARG A 58 -6.42 -17.06 -2.92
C ARG A 58 -6.98 -16.52 -1.60
N PRO A 59 -8.25 -16.05 -1.60
CA PRO A 59 -8.92 -15.49 -0.41
C PRO A 59 -8.87 -16.38 0.82
N LYS A 60 -8.88 -17.70 0.62
CA LYS A 60 -8.81 -18.70 1.71
C LYS A 60 -7.55 -18.59 2.58
N GLN A 61 -6.53 -17.87 2.12
CA GLN A 61 -5.32 -17.59 2.90
C GLN A 61 -5.53 -16.51 3.97
N GLY A 62 -6.70 -15.86 4.01
CA GLY A 62 -7.13 -14.97 5.08
C GLY A 62 -6.94 -13.47 4.79
N HIS A 63 -6.27 -13.06 3.71
CA HIS A 63 -6.28 -11.66 3.24
C HIS A 63 -7.57 -11.37 2.46
N GLN A 64 -7.90 -10.09 2.33
CA GLN A 64 -9.13 -9.59 1.71
C GLN A 64 -8.87 -8.76 0.46
N LEU A 65 -7.61 -8.36 0.25
CA LEU A 65 -7.19 -7.49 -0.83
C LEU A 65 -5.76 -7.81 -1.23
N LEU A 66 -5.47 -7.76 -2.52
CA LEU A 66 -4.13 -7.84 -3.07
C LEU A 66 -3.62 -6.45 -3.48
N GLN A 67 -2.41 -6.09 -3.02
CA GLN A 67 -1.69 -4.93 -3.50
C GLN A 67 -0.56 -5.37 -4.44
N LEU A 68 -0.67 -5.00 -5.70
CA LEU A 68 0.29 -5.30 -6.75
C LEU A 68 1.37 -4.20 -6.78
N HIS A 69 2.56 -4.52 -6.31
CA HIS A 69 3.65 -3.53 -6.08
C HIS A 69 4.84 -3.68 -7.04
N GLY A 70 4.65 -4.45 -8.11
CA GLY A 70 5.64 -4.66 -9.17
C GLY A 70 5.34 -3.86 -10.42
N GLU A 71 5.71 -4.44 -11.57
CA GLU A 71 5.48 -3.90 -12.91
C GLU A 71 4.33 -4.65 -13.61
N GLU A 72 3.34 -5.13 -12.83
CA GLU A 72 2.17 -5.82 -13.37
C GLU A 72 1.44 -4.91 -14.34
N THR A 73 1.23 -5.38 -15.59
CA THR A 73 0.50 -4.64 -16.61
C THR A 73 -1.01 -4.63 -16.33
N PRO A 74 -1.80 -3.74 -16.95
CA PRO A 74 -3.26 -3.77 -16.82
C PRO A 74 -3.87 -5.12 -17.18
N GLU A 75 -3.35 -5.81 -18.21
CA GLU A 75 -3.79 -7.15 -18.63
C GLU A 75 -3.51 -8.18 -17.52
N ARG A 76 -2.33 -8.10 -16.88
CA ARG A 76 -2.00 -8.99 -15.75
C ARG A 76 -2.88 -8.70 -14.54
N CYS A 77 -3.19 -7.44 -14.28
CA CYS A 77 -4.14 -7.07 -13.22
C CYS A 77 -5.52 -7.66 -13.48
N GLN A 78 -6.03 -7.55 -14.72
CA GLN A 78 -7.31 -8.14 -15.11
C GLN A 78 -7.31 -9.66 -14.92
N GLN A 79 -6.27 -10.35 -15.40
CA GLN A 79 -6.15 -11.80 -15.23
C GLN A 79 -6.18 -12.19 -13.74
N LEU A 80 -5.39 -11.54 -12.89
CA LEU A 80 -5.37 -11.80 -11.45
C LEU A 80 -6.73 -11.55 -10.79
N ARG A 81 -7.43 -10.50 -11.21
CA ARG A 81 -8.79 -10.19 -10.75
C ARG A 81 -9.76 -11.31 -11.06
N ASP A 82 -9.76 -11.78 -12.31
CA ASP A 82 -10.66 -12.82 -12.78
C ASP A 82 -10.40 -14.17 -12.10
N GLU A 83 -9.13 -14.51 -11.90
CA GLU A 83 -8.73 -15.78 -11.32
C GLU A 83 -8.91 -15.84 -9.79
N LEU A 84 -8.69 -14.74 -9.10
CA LEU A 84 -8.67 -14.71 -7.63
C LEU A 84 -9.97 -14.19 -7.03
N GLY A 85 -10.74 -13.38 -7.76
CA GLY A 85 -11.97 -12.78 -7.28
C GLY A 85 -11.77 -11.82 -6.09
N LEU A 86 -10.58 -11.22 -5.98
CA LEU A 86 -10.22 -10.28 -4.92
C LEU A 86 -10.18 -8.85 -5.42
N PRO A 87 -10.50 -7.87 -4.57
CA PRO A 87 -10.15 -6.48 -4.84
C PRO A 87 -8.65 -6.31 -5.02
N LEU A 88 -8.27 -5.45 -5.97
CA LEU A 88 -6.88 -5.19 -6.31
C LEU A 88 -6.54 -3.70 -6.11
N TRP A 89 -5.42 -3.43 -5.45
CA TRP A 89 -4.76 -2.13 -5.50
C TRP A 89 -3.49 -2.24 -6.32
N LYS A 90 -3.23 -1.22 -7.18
CA LYS A 90 -1.98 -1.13 -7.93
C LYS A 90 -1.10 -0.04 -7.34
N ALA A 91 0.09 -0.41 -6.92
CA ALA A 91 1.12 0.56 -6.58
C ALA A 91 1.81 1.06 -7.86
N LEU A 92 1.84 2.37 -8.03
CA LEU A 92 2.57 3.07 -9.08
C LEU A 92 3.80 3.71 -8.46
N ARG A 93 4.96 3.28 -8.88
CA ARG A 93 6.24 3.88 -8.48
C ARG A 93 6.50 5.09 -9.36
N ILE A 94 6.49 6.28 -8.75
CA ILE A 94 6.54 7.58 -9.42
C ILE A 94 7.98 8.11 -9.41
N ARG A 95 8.57 8.25 -10.60
CA ARG A 95 9.90 8.83 -10.84
C ARG A 95 9.80 10.28 -11.30
N SER A 96 8.66 10.63 -11.91
CA SER A 96 8.37 11.94 -12.45
C SER A 96 6.86 12.19 -12.52
N ALA A 97 6.45 13.44 -12.70
CA ALA A 97 5.03 13.76 -12.93
C ALA A 97 4.43 13.03 -14.15
N ALA A 98 5.24 12.68 -15.15
CA ALA A 98 4.77 11.97 -16.35
C ALA A 98 4.27 10.55 -16.03
N ASP A 99 4.79 9.91 -14.97
CA ASP A 99 4.39 8.56 -14.57
C ASP A 99 2.94 8.49 -14.08
N LEU A 100 2.37 9.62 -13.63
CA LEU A 100 0.98 9.69 -13.17
C LEU A 100 -0.03 9.40 -14.28
N LYS A 101 0.34 9.64 -15.54
CA LYS A 101 -0.52 9.29 -16.70
C LYS A 101 -0.79 7.79 -16.80
N ARG A 102 0.07 6.95 -16.20
CA ARG A 102 -0.13 5.50 -16.13
C ARG A 102 -1.37 5.11 -15.33
N ALA A 103 -1.83 5.97 -14.41
CA ALA A 103 -2.99 5.69 -13.57
C ALA A 103 -4.26 5.38 -14.37
N GLU A 104 -4.45 6.07 -15.50
CA GLU A 104 -5.61 5.90 -16.37
C GLU A 104 -5.72 4.47 -16.93
N ALA A 105 -4.59 3.86 -17.32
CA ALA A 105 -4.56 2.52 -17.86
C ALA A 105 -5.03 1.43 -16.89
N TYR A 106 -4.99 1.71 -15.59
CA TYR A 106 -5.42 0.77 -14.55
C TYR A 106 -6.86 1.00 -14.08
N SER A 107 -7.51 2.09 -14.50
CA SER A 107 -8.80 2.54 -13.96
C SER A 107 -9.94 1.51 -14.07
N ALA A 108 -9.90 0.64 -15.09
CA ALA A 108 -10.93 -0.39 -15.32
C ALA A 108 -10.59 -1.74 -14.65
N VAL A 109 -9.35 -1.97 -14.24
CA VAL A 109 -8.86 -3.30 -13.85
C VAL A 109 -8.41 -3.42 -12.40
N VAL A 110 -8.39 -2.31 -11.63
CA VAL A 110 -8.09 -2.31 -10.19
C VAL A 110 -9.11 -1.46 -9.43
N ASP A 111 -9.14 -1.59 -8.11
CA ASP A 111 -10.10 -0.90 -7.23
C ASP A 111 -9.46 0.30 -6.50
N GLY A 112 -8.17 0.49 -6.65
CA GLY A 112 -7.47 1.63 -6.07
C GLY A 112 -6.00 1.70 -6.47
N LEU A 113 -5.43 2.90 -6.29
CA LEU A 113 -4.04 3.20 -6.64
C LEU A 113 -3.25 3.58 -5.40
N LEU A 114 -2.02 3.09 -5.30
CA LEU A 114 -1.04 3.54 -4.31
C LEU A 114 0.06 4.30 -5.06
N LEU A 115 0.28 5.57 -4.73
CA LEU A 115 1.38 6.36 -5.30
C LEU A 115 2.58 6.28 -4.37
N ASP A 116 3.63 5.59 -4.79
CA ASP A 116 4.85 5.40 -4.00
C ASP A 116 6.04 6.13 -4.65
N ALA A 117 6.91 6.71 -3.83
CA ALA A 117 8.16 7.27 -4.33
C ALA A 117 9.03 6.16 -4.93
N TRP A 118 9.56 6.38 -6.12
CA TRP A 118 10.49 5.44 -6.71
C TRP A 118 11.85 5.52 -6.02
N SER A 119 12.47 4.36 -5.78
CA SER A 119 13.84 4.26 -5.27
C SER A 119 14.61 3.21 -6.07
N GLU A 120 15.85 3.51 -6.43
CA GLU A 120 16.74 2.57 -7.13
C GLU A 120 17.06 1.32 -6.32
N SER A 121 17.10 1.44 -5.02
CA SER A 121 17.67 0.41 -4.14
C SER A 121 16.66 -0.59 -3.58
N ALA A 122 15.34 -0.36 -3.70
CA ALA A 122 14.34 -1.28 -3.14
C ALA A 122 12.91 -1.09 -3.69
N HIS A 123 12.11 -2.14 -3.58
CA HIS A 123 10.66 -2.10 -3.79
C HIS A 123 9.99 -1.56 -2.50
N GLY A 124 10.05 -0.23 -2.33
CA GLY A 124 9.47 0.50 -1.19
C GLY A 124 10.34 0.52 0.09
N GLY A 125 10.05 1.47 0.98
CA GLY A 125 10.64 1.54 2.32
C GLY A 125 12.04 2.16 2.42
N THR A 126 12.48 2.94 1.43
CA THR A 126 13.77 3.67 1.46
C THR A 126 13.71 4.97 2.23
N GLY A 127 12.51 5.46 2.56
CA GLY A 127 12.31 6.76 3.19
C GLY A 127 12.32 7.94 2.22
N GLU A 128 12.51 7.70 0.92
CA GLU A 128 12.37 8.73 -0.10
C GLU A 128 10.92 9.19 -0.20
N ARG A 129 10.73 10.50 -0.40
CA ARG A 129 9.41 11.11 -0.49
C ARG A 129 9.05 11.39 -1.92
N LEU A 130 7.79 11.16 -2.26
CA LEU A 130 7.22 11.62 -3.51
C LEU A 130 7.13 13.16 -3.47
N PRO A 131 7.73 13.88 -4.43
CA PRO A 131 7.57 15.33 -4.53
C PRO A 131 6.11 15.69 -4.81
N LEU A 132 5.40 16.25 -3.83
CA LEU A 132 3.96 16.48 -3.92
C LEU A 132 3.55 17.48 -5.02
N GLN A 133 4.46 18.35 -5.46
CA GLN A 133 4.24 19.21 -6.61
C GLN A 133 4.02 18.45 -7.92
N TRP A 134 4.50 17.20 -8.04
CA TRP A 134 4.24 16.37 -9.22
C TRP A 134 2.78 15.96 -9.33
N LEU A 135 2.05 15.95 -8.21
CA LEU A 135 0.63 15.58 -8.17
C LEU A 135 -0.29 16.72 -8.62
N HIS A 136 0.24 17.91 -8.95
CA HIS A 136 -0.58 19.02 -9.40
C HIS A 136 -1.43 18.63 -10.61
N GLY A 137 -2.76 18.79 -10.51
CA GLY A 137 -3.71 18.37 -11.54
C GLY A 137 -3.92 16.85 -11.66
N PHE A 138 -3.49 16.06 -10.69
CA PHE A 138 -3.77 14.62 -10.67
C PHE A 138 -5.20 14.35 -10.21
N GLU A 139 -6.05 13.91 -11.12
CA GLU A 139 -7.46 13.61 -10.88
C GLU A 139 -7.78 12.17 -11.30
N PRO A 140 -7.36 11.16 -10.50
CA PRO A 140 -7.62 9.77 -10.85
C PRO A 140 -9.11 9.43 -10.67
N ALA A 141 -9.64 8.56 -11.55
CA ALA A 141 -10.99 8.04 -11.44
C ALA A 141 -11.19 7.09 -10.24
N LEU A 142 -10.11 6.59 -9.66
CA LEU A 142 -10.11 5.62 -8.56
C LEU A 142 -9.71 6.26 -7.22
N PRO A 143 -10.16 5.68 -6.10
CA PRO A 143 -9.57 5.96 -4.79
C PRO A 143 -8.05 5.76 -4.84
N TRP A 144 -7.31 6.65 -4.16
CA TRP A 144 -5.86 6.58 -4.16
C TRP A 144 -5.25 6.87 -2.78
N TRP A 145 -4.10 6.28 -2.53
CA TRP A 145 -3.32 6.41 -1.30
C TRP A 145 -1.96 7.01 -1.62
N LEU A 146 -1.50 7.91 -0.76
CA LEU A 146 -0.14 8.40 -0.80
C LEU A 146 0.77 7.50 0.02
N ALA A 147 1.88 7.08 -0.57
CA ALA A 147 2.96 6.34 0.07
C ALA A 147 4.32 7.00 -0.16
N GLY A 148 5.38 6.37 0.30
CA GLY A 148 6.76 6.84 0.16
C GLY A 148 7.21 7.74 1.31
N GLY A 149 8.03 7.20 2.20
CA GLY A 149 8.69 7.93 3.29
C GLY A 149 7.78 8.61 4.30
N LEU A 150 6.51 8.18 4.41
CA LEU A 150 5.55 8.77 5.34
C LEU A 150 5.72 8.23 6.75
N GLY A 151 5.55 9.12 7.71
CA GLY A 151 5.60 8.83 9.14
C GLY A 151 4.96 9.94 9.97
N PRO A 152 4.97 9.84 11.32
CA PRO A 152 4.32 10.81 12.19
C PRO A 152 4.81 12.25 12.03
N SER A 153 6.07 12.43 11.65
CA SER A 153 6.71 13.74 11.54
C SER A 153 6.32 14.52 10.28
N ASN A 154 5.71 13.88 9.27
CA ASN A 154 5.46 14.53 7.99
C ASN A 154 4.07 14.26 7.39
N ALA A 155 3.31 13.31 7.94
CA ALA A 155 2.01 12.91 7.39
C ALA A 155 1.00 14.07 7.35
N ARG A 156 0.90 14.85 8.44
CA ARG A 156 0.01 16.02 8.50
C ARG A 156 0.40 17.09 7.48
N GLU A 157 1.68 17.42 7.42
CA GLU A 157 2.19 18.39 6.45
C GLU A 157 1.90 17.96 5.01
N ALA A 158 2.10 16.67 4.70
CA ALA A 158 1.80 16.13 3.37
C ALA A 158 0.31 16.29 3.02
N LEU A 159 -0.60 15.99 3.94
CA LEU A 159 -2.04 16.17 3.73
C LEU A 159 -2.42 17.64 3.53
N GLU A 160 -1.84 18.56 4.31
CA GLU A 160 -2.06 20.00 4.17
C GLU A 160 -1.55 20.54 2.84
N GLN A 161 -0.38 20.08 2.38
CA GLN A 161 0.16 20.46 1.08
C GLN A 161 -0.71 19.95 -0.08
N LEU A 162 -1.23 18.72 0.01
CA LEU A 162 -2.17 18.17 -0.97
C LEU A 162 -3.49 18.94 -0.98
N ALA A 163 -4.03 19.25 0.19
CA ALA A 163 -5.27 20.03 0.32
C ALA A 163 -5.17 21.41 -0.32
N LYS A 164 -4.01 22.09 -0.21
CA LYS A 164 -3.74 23.36 -0.90
C LYS A 164 -3.74 23.25 -2.42
N GLN A 165 -3.51 22.07 -2.96
CA GLN A 165 -3.60 21.75 -4.39
C GLN A 165 -4.99 21.24 -4.81
N GLY A 166 -5.95 21.21 -3.89
CA GLY A 166 -7.28 20.62 -4.13
C GLY A 166 -7.32 19.09 -4.14
N LEU A 167 -6.23 18.43 -3.72
CA LEU A 167 -6.08 16.98 -3.74
C LEU A 167 -6.43 16.38 -2.39
N LYS A 168 -7.16 15.26 -2.43
CA LYS A 168 -7.56 14.53 -1.23
C LYS A 168 -7.33 13.03 -1.46
N PRO A 169 -6.22 12.45 -0.95
CA PRO A 169 -6.05 11.01 -0.97
C PRO A 169 -7.10 10.32 -0.08
N THR A 170 -7.45 9.09 -0.40
CA THR A 170 -8.31 8.24 0.43
C THR A 170 -7.63 7.91 1.76
N GLY A 171 -6.30 7.84 1.77
CA GLY A 171 -5.50 7.59 2.96
C GLY A 171 -4.00 7.69 2.70
N LEU A 172 -3.24 7.36 3.73
CA LEU A 172 -1.78 7.30 3.69
C LEU A 172 -1.32 5.86 3.93
N ASP A 173 -0.28 5.44 3.23
CA ASP A 173 0.45 4.20 3.50
C ASP A 173 1.82 4.51 4.12
N ALA A 174 2.12 3.88 5.25
CA ALA A 174 3.40 4.03 5.92
C ALA A 174 4.01 2.67 6.27
N SER A 175 5.25 2.48 5.87
CA SER A 175 6.01 1.27 6.19
C SER A 175 7.20 1.59 7.11
N SER A 176 8.33 2.01 6.55
CA SER A 176 9.56 2.30 7.31
C SER A 176 9.41 3.43 8.32
N GLY A 177 8.58 4.44 8.03
CA GLY A 177 8.37 5.59 8.92
C GLY A 177 7.66 5.27 10.24
N VAL A 178 7.22 4.03 10.42
CA VAL A 178 6.61 3.53 11.67
C VAL A 178 7.30 2.23 12.14
N GLU A 179 8.57 2.03 11.81
CA GLU A 179 9.37 0.87 12.18
C GLU A 179 10.54 1.26 13.09
N SER A 180 10.85 0.39 14.05
CA SER A 180 12.11 0.42 14.81
C SER A 180 13.25 -0.34 14.09
N ALA A 181 12.88 -1.35 13.29
CA ALA A 181 13.76 -2.09 12.38
C ALA A 181 12.90 -2.66 11.23
N PRO A 182 13.49 -3.01 10.07
CA PRO A 182 12.74 -3.55 8.93
C PRO A 182 11.82 -4.71 9.32
N GLY A 183 10.51 -4.53 9.14
CA GLY A 183 9.47 -5.51 9.51
C GLY A 183 9.00 -5.42 10.96
N LEU A 184 9.68 -4.69 11.83
CA LEU A 184 9.31 -4.51 13.24
C LEU A 184 8.65 -3.14 13.46
N LYS A 185 7.33 -3.12 13.54
CA LYS A 185 6.56 -1.88 13.74
C LYS A 185 6.67 -1.37 15.18
N ASP A 186 6.95 -0.08 15.32
CA ASP A 186 6.90 0.63 16.60
C ASP A 186 5.47 1.14 16.84
N LEU A 187 4.81 0.62 17.88
CA LEU A 187 3.42 0.96 18.19
C LEU A 187 3.24 2.42 18.63
N GLN A 188 4.27 3.06 19.15
CA GLN A 188 4.22 4.48 19.50
C GLN A 188 4.24 5.34 18.24
N LEU A 189 5.08 4.99 17.26
CA LEU A 189 5.09 5.66 15.96
C LEU A 189 3.78 5.42 15.19
N VAL A 190 3.22 4.21 15.23
CA VAL A 190 1.91 3.93 14.64
C VAL A 190 0.82 4.80 15.28
N LYS A 191 0.77 4.87 16.61
CA LYS A 191 -0.20 5.71 17.35
C LYS A 191 -0.04 7.19 17.02
N ALA A 192 1.22 7.66 16.93
CA ALA A 192 1.52 9.04 16.57
C ALA A 192 1.10 9.37 15.14
N LEU A 193 1.32 8.44 14.18
CA LEU A 193 0.87 8.60 12.80
C LEU A 193 -0.66 8.69 12.71
N VAL A 194 -1.38 7.76 13.35
CA VAL A 194 -2.86 7.76 13.37
C VAL A 194 -3.38 9.09 13.92
N LYS A 195 -2.78 9.58 15.02
CA LYS A 195 -3.12 10.90 15.57
C LYS A 195 -2.82 12.05 14.60
N ALA A 196 -1.69 12.00 13.87
CA ALA A 196 -1.33 13.05 12.91
C ALA A 196 -2.30 13.12 11.73
N VAL A 197 -2.91 12.00 11.36
CA VAL A 197 -3.87 11.90 10.24
C VAL A 197 -5.29 12.31 10.63
N HIS A 198 -5.73 11.99 11.86
CA HIS A 198 -7.13 12.17 12.28
C HIS A 198 -7.35 13.33 13.27
N GLY A 199 -6.29 13.86 13.88
CA GLY A 199 -6.31 15.02 14.78
C GLY A 199 -6.03 16.32 14.08
#